data_7b15d3064e7e93c8c4cc37cb239e903c
#
_entry.id   7b15d3064e7e93c8c4cc37cb239e903c
#
_cell.length_a   1.000
_cell.length_b   1.000
_cell.length_c   1.000
_cell.angle_alpha   90.00
_cell.angle_beta   90.00
_cell.angle_gamma   90.00
#
_symmetry.space_group_name_H-M   'P 1'
#
loop_
_entity.id
_entity.type
_entity.pdbx_description
1 polymer ?
#
loop_
_entity_poly.entity_id
_entity_poly.type
_entity_poly.pdbx_seq_one_letter_code
_entity_poly.pdbx_strand_id
1 'polypeptide(L)'
;LRSALDQLACCLAIRNGFPDTSGTYFPFAASREIYESKSVQEKVKKLPQAAVQIIHELKPYQGGNDLLWSLHQLDIIDKHRALIPIATTHLGINAQLVAKPLGTFPHTFSIPKTLQPLDKDAVILIYPAGLQFDSSEIEFTVDMAFHNVGPIEGQPVLTVLHQFVAMTKSILGIFENRMLKQS
;
A
#
# COMPACT_ATOMS: atom_id res chain seq x y z
N LEU A 1 7.65 8.68 -4.71
CA LEU A 1 6.23 9.07 -4.82
C LEU A 1 5.87 10.13 -3.77
N ARG A 2 6.18 9.90 -2.48
CA ARG A 2 5.91 10.86 -1.40
C ARG A 2 6.56 12.22 -1.70
N SER A 3 7.83 12.23 -2.12
CA SER A 3 8.56 13.45 -2.49
C SER A 3 7.92 14.22 -3.65
N ALA A 4 7.25 13.54 -4.58
CA ALA A 4 6.53 14.21 -5.67
C ALA A 4 5.38 15.09 -5.16
N LEU A 5 4.70 14.66 -4.09
CA LEU A 5 3.64 15.46 -3.45
C LEU A 5 4.21 16.68 -2.71
N ASP A 6 5.38 16.55 -2.08
CA ASP A 6 6.07 17.70 -1.47
C ASP A 6 6.53 18.69 -2.54
N GLN A 7 7.10 18.20 -3.66
CA GLN A 7 7.48 19.04 -4.79
C GLN A 7 6.28 19.77 -5.38
N LEU A 8 5.13 19.09 -5.51
CA LEU A 8 3.88 19.73 -5.93
C LEU A 8 3.51 20.89 -4.99
N ALA A 9 3.54 20.69 -3.68
CA ALA A 9 3.26 21.74 -2.70
C ALA A 9 4.22 22.94 -2.86
N CYS A 10 5.53 22.68 -3.03
CA CYS A 10 6.52 23.73 -3.27
C CYS A 10 6.25 24.48 -4.59
N CYS A 11 5.97 23.77 -5.68
CA CYS A 11 5.65 24.42 -6.97
C CYS A 11 4.40 25.30 -6.87
N LEU A 12 3.37 24.85 -6.16
CA LEU A 12 2.14 25.66 -5.95
C LEU A 12 2.41 26.89 -5.11
N ALA A 13 3.26 26.82 -4.09
CA ALA A 13 3.67 27.97 -3.29
C ALA A 13 4.42 29.01 -4.13
N ILE A 14 5.40 28.56 -4.95
CA ILE A 14 6.14 29.46 -5.86
C ILE A 14 5.18 30.17 -6.82
N ARG A 15 4.25 29.44 -7.44
CA ARG A 15 3.24 30.05 -8.33
C ARG A 15 2.30 31.02 -7.61
N ASN A 16 2.08 30.83 -6.32
CA ASN A 16 1.29 31.74 -5.47
C ASN A 16 2.09 32.96 -4.97
N GLY A 17 3.30 33.18 -5.50
CA GLY A 17 4.14 34.33 -5.17
C GLY A 17 5.05 34.15 -3.94
N PHE A 18 5.22 32.92 -3.46
CA PHE A 18 6.12 32.60 -2.34
C PHE A 18 7.36 31.84 -2.81
N PRO A 19 8.45 32.52 -3.23
CA PRO A 19 9.65 31.87 -3.74
C PRO A 19 10.39 31.06 -2.66
N ASP A 20 10.29 31.48 -1.39
CA ASP A 20 10.77 30.68 -0.26
C ASP A 20 9.72 29.61 0.10
N THR A 21 10.07 28.38 -0.18
CA THR A 21 9.23 27.20 0.11
C THR A 21 9.55 26.52 1.46
N SER A 22 10.42 27.12 2.28
CA SER A 22 10.75 26.59 3.61
C SER A 22 9.47 26.37 4.44
N GLY A 23 9.36 25.19 5.07
CA GLY A 23 8.19 24.80 5.85
C GLY A 23 6.95 24.41 5.01
N THR A 24 7.04 24.41 3.68
CA THR A 24 5.96 23.97 2.80
C THR A 24 6.09 22.48 2.47
N TYR A 25 5.08 21.71 2.81
CA TYR A 25 5.03 20.26 2.59
C TYR A 25 3.60 19.82 2.31
N PHE A 26 3.46 18.67 1.66
CA PHE A 26 2.14 18.03 1.56
C PHE A 26 1.70 17.57 2.98
N PRO A 27 0.50 17.97 3.46
CA PRO A 27 0.14 17.90 4.88
C PRO A 27 -0.40 16.52 5.28
N PHE A 28 0.46 15.62 5.70
CA PHE A 28 0.04 14.35 6.27
C PHE A 28 -0.15 14.46 7.80
N ALA A 29 -1.11 13.69 8.34
CA ALA A 29 -1.40 13.65 9.77
C ALA A 29 -1.88 12.28 10.23
N ALA A 30 -1.64 11.95 11.52
CA ALA A 30 -2.04 10.67 12.11
C ALA A 30 -3.54 10.60 12.45
N SER A 31 -4.26 11.71 12.42
CA SER A 31 -5.72 11.76 12.59
C SER A 31 -6.29 13.02 11.96
N ARG A 32 -7.62 13.09 11.87
CA ARG A 32 -8.33 14.28 11.40
C ARG A 32 -8.06 15.49 12.30
N GLU A 33 -8.08 15.31 13.62
CA GLU A 33 -7.86 16.39 14.59
C GLU A 33 -6.45 16.99 14.45
N ILE A 34 -5.43 16.13 14.27
CA ILE A 34 -4.06 16.58 14.01
C ILE A 34 -3.98 17.29 12.65
N TYR A 35 -4.68 16.77 11.62
CA TYR A 35 -4.71 17.39 10.31
C TYR A 35 -5.30 18.82 10.35
N GLU A 36 -6.33 19.03 11.14
CA GLU A 36 -6.98 20.34 11.33
C GLU A 36 -6.19 21.27 12.29
N SER A 37 -5.13 20.77 12.93
CA SER A 37 -4.29 21.56 13.84
C SER A 37 -3.52 22.67 13.13
N LYS A 38 -3.22 23.75 13.85
CA LYS A 38 -2.44 24.87 13.34
C LYS A 38 -1.09 24.43 12.76
N SER A 39 -0.40 23.49 13.39
CA SER A 39 0.92 23.03 12.95
C SER A 39 0.90 22.35 11.57
N VAL A 40 -0.18 21.65 11.21
CA VAL A 40 -0.34 21.04 9.89
C VAL A 40 -0.81 22.06 8.87
N GLN A 41 -1.73 22.96 9.25
CA GLN A 41 -2.23 24.02 8.37
C GLN A 41 -1.13 25.03 7.98
N GLU A 42 -0.14 25.26 8.84
CA GLU A 42 1.02 26.08 8.53
C GLU A 42 1.82 25.54 7.33
N LYS A 43 1.82 24.22 7.09
CA LYS A 43 2.54 23.60 5.95
C LYS A 43 1.97 24.01 4.58
N VAL A 44 0.71 24.38 4.54
CA VAL A 44 -0.02 24.71 3.30
C VAL A 44 -0.40 26.19 3.19
N LYS A 45 -0.04 27.03 4.16
CA LYS A 45 -0.43 28.45 4.20
C LYS A 45 0.07 29.27 3.01
N LYS A 46 1.15 28.85 2.34
CA LYS A 46 1.72 29.49 1.16
C LYS A 46 1.04 29.05 -0.14
N LEU A 47 0.15 28.03 -0.09
CA LEU A 47 -0.53 27.51 -1.26
C LEU A 47 -1.76 28.37 -1.63
N PRO A 48 -2.16 28.40 -2.91
CA PRO A 48 -3.44 28.98 -3.32
C PRO A 48 -4.61 28.30 -2.59
N GLN A 49 -5.65 29.05 -2.23
CA GLN A 49 -6.82 28.52 -1.52
C GLN A 49 -7.49 27.36 -2.26
N ALA A 50 -7.56 27.41 -3.58
CA ALA A 50 -8.10 26.31 -4.38
C ALA A 50 -7.26 25.01 -4.25
N ALA A 51 -5.93 25.13 -4.12
CA ALA A 51 -5.05 23.99 -3.89
C ALA A 51 -5.26 23.39 -2.48
N VAL A 52 -5.41 24.25 -1.48
CA VAL A 52 -5.71 23.82 -0.10
C VAL A 52 -7.05 23.06 -0.07
N GLN A 53 -8.06 23.53 -0.79
CA GLN A 53 -9.35 22.84 -0.88
C GLN A 53 -9.22 21.45 -1.50
N ILE A 54 -8.46 21.29 -2.58
CA ILE A 54 -8.19 19.97 -3.19
C ILE A 54 -7.51 19.05 -2.17
N ILE A 55 -6.52 19.55 -1.42
CA ILE A 55 -5.83 18.76 -0.40
C ILE A 55 -6.80 18.32 0.70
N HIS A 56 -7.71 19.17 1.14
CA HIS A 56 -8.76 18.81 2.11
C HIS A 56 -9.68 17.70 1.59
N GLU A 57 -10.05 17.74 0.31
CA GLU A 57 -10.85 16.70 -0.35
C GLU A 57 -10.12 15.34 -0.40
N LEU A 58 -8.80 15.35 -0.51
CA LEU A 58 -7.96 14.14 -0.52
C LEU A 58 -7.85 13.46 0.84
N LYS A 59 -8.14 14.16 1.95
CA LYS A 59 -8.11 13.65 3.34
C LYS A 59 -6.80 12.92 3.69
N PRO A 60 -5.62 13.57 3.62
CA PRO A 60 -4.31 12.91 3.77
C PRO A 60 -3.98 12.57 5.24
N TYR A 61 -4.83 11.83 5.89
CA TYR A 61 -4.70 11.41 7.29
C TYR A 61 -5.25 10.00 7.49
N GLN A 62 -4.84 9.35 8.57
CA GLN A 62 -5.32 8.03 8.96
C GLN A 62 -6.83 8.06 9.23
N GLY A 63 -7.56 7.11 8.65
CA GLY A 63 -9.03 7.08 8.69
C GLY A 63 -9.72 8.01 7.68
N GLY A 64 -8.93 8.74 6.87
CA GLY A 64 -9.40 9.50 5.71
C GLY A 64 -9.09 8.77 4.41
N ASN A 65 -7.89 9.02 3.84
CA ASN A 65 -7.38 8.27 2.70
C ASN A 65 -6.25 7.35 3.18
N ASP A 66 -6.60 6.13 3.54
CA ASP A 66 -5.67 5.18 4.15
C ASP A 66 -4.55 4.74 3.19
N LEU A 67 -4.82 4.70 1.88
CA LEU A 67 -3.77 4.40 0.89
C LEU A 67 -2.74 5.55 0.83
N LEU A 68 -3.19 6.80 0.82
CA LEU A 68 -2.32 7.98 0.81
C LEU A 68 -1.55 8.10 2.13
N TRP A 69 -2.20 7.80 3.26
CA TRP A 69 -1.55 7.71 4.57
C TRP A 69 -0.48 6.61 4.62
N SER A 70 -0.77 5.42 4.06
CA SER A 70 0.19 4.31 4.02
C SER A 70 1.43 4.65 3.19
N LEU A 71 1.29 5.39 2.09
CA LEU A 71 2.45 5.92 1.34
C LEU A 71 3.36 6.78 2.23
N HIS A 72 2.77 7.64 3.07
CA HIS A 72 3.52 8.46 4.01
C HIS A 72 4.20 7.62 5.10
N GLN A 73 3.51 6.61 5.66
CA GLN A 73 4.08 5.73 6.67
C GLN A 73 5.26 4.93 6.11
N LEU A 74 5.17 4.41 4.88
CA LEU A 74 6.26 3.70 4.23
C LEU A 74 7.49 4.59 4.02
N ASP A 75 7.31 5.86 3.62
CA ASP A 75 8.42 6.81 3.48
C ASP A 75 9.14 7.08 4.82
N ILE A 76 8.39 7.10 5.93
CA ILE A 76 8.98 7.23 7.28
C ILE A 76 9.74 5.96 7.67
N ILE A 77 9.14 4.79 7.45
CA ILE A 77 9.74 3.49 7.80
C ILE A 77 11.02 3.28 6.99
N ASP A 78 10.99 3.54 5.68
CA ASP A 78 12.14 3.39 4.78
C ASP A 78 13.33 4.27 5.22
N LYS A 79 13.06 5.48 5.70
CA LYS A 79 14.11 6.40 6.18
C LYS A 79 14.70 6.05 7.54
N HIS A 80 13.94 5.36 8.39
CA HIS A 80 14.31 5.15 9.79
C HIS A 80 14.43 3.70 10.21
N ARG A 81 13.91 2.77 9.42
CA ARG A 81 13.90 1.32 9.68
C ARG A 81 14.01 0.57 8.37
N ALA A 82 14.69 -0.56 8.37
CA ALA A 82 14.64 -1.47 7.23
C ALA A 82 13.22 -1.99 7.04
N LEU A 83 12.66 -1.85 5.84
CA LEU A 83 11.45 -2.54 5.44
C LEU A 83 11.76 -4.04 5.44
N ILE A 84 11.03 -4.80 6.24
CA ILE A 84 11.14 -6.25 6.24
C ILE A 84 9.94 -6.81 5.45
N PRO A 85 10.11 -7.11 4.16
CA PRO A 85 9.08 -7.82 3.42
C PRO A 85 8.99 -9.23 3.98
N ILE A 86 7.78 -9.70 4.23
CA ILE A 86 7.54 -11.10 4.58
C ILE A 86 7.21 -11.84 3.30
N ALA A 87 7.86 -12.98 3.09
CA ALA A 87 7.44 -13.91 2.08
C ALA A 87 6.10 -14.53 2.54
N THR A 88 5.05 -14.33 1.76
CA THR A 88 3.78 -15.04 1.90
C THR A 88 3.70 -16.08 0.82
N THR A 89 3.34 -17.31 1.17
CA THR A 89 3.04 -18.31 0.16
C THR A 89 1.58 -18.27 -0.19
N HIS A 90 1.32 -18.21 -1.49
CA HIS A 90 0.09 -18.70 -2.06
C HIS A 90 0.35 -20.15 -2.47
N LEU A 91 -0.20 -21.07 -1.70
CA LEU A 91 -0.17 -22.48 -2.09
C LEU A 91 -1.43 -22.74 -2.93
N GLY A 92 -1.27 -22.75 -4.23
CA GLY A 92 -2.25 -23.36 -5.14
C GLY A 92 -1.92 -24.82 -5.24
N ILE A 93 -2.64 -25.69 -4.55
CA ILE A 93 -2.50 -27.14 -4.73
C ILE A 93 -3.57 -27.56 -5.72
N ASN A 94 -3.20 -27.77 -6.97
CA ASN A 94 -3.94 -28.59 -7.91
C ASN A 94 -3.51 -30.04 -7.70
N ALA A 95 -3.94 -30.66 -6.61
CA ALA A 95 -3.59 -32.03 -6.31
C ALA A 95 -4.69 -32.97 -6.77
N GLN A 96 -4.34 -33.96 -7.57
CA GLN A 96 -5.18 -35.16 -7.74
C GLN A 96 -4.98 -36.04 -6.50
N LEU A 97 -6.05 -36.17 -5.71
CA LEU A 97 -6.08 -37.09 -4.59
C LEU A 97 -6.29 -38.51 -5.12
N VAL A 98 -5.30 -39.34 -4.95
CA VAL A 98 -5.42 -40.79 -5.21
C VAL A 98 -5.70 -41.50 -3.91
N ALA A 99 -6.99 -41.83 -3.66
CA ALA A 99 -7.38 -42.68 -2.55
C ALA A 99 -7.39 -44.14 -3.02
N LYS A 100 -6.45 -44.98 -2.58
CA LYS A 100 -6.54 -46.42 -2.74
C LYS A 100 -7.41 -47.01 -1.61
N PRO A 101 -8.54 -47.71 -1.85
CA PRO A 101 -8.99 -48.31 -3.12
C PRO A 101 -10.12 -47.57 -3.84
N LEU A 102 -10.45 -46.33 -3.50
CA LEU A 102 -11.68 -45.64 -3.90
C LEU A 102 -11.59 -44.86 -5.24
N GLY A 103 -10.49 -44.87 -5.94
CA GLY A 103 -10.34 -44.17 -7.23
C GLY A 103 -9.75 -42.75 -7.10
N THR A 104 -9.57 -42.10 -8.26
CA THR A 104 -9.02 -40.74 -8.35
C THR A 104 -10.13 -39.70 -8.25
N PHE A 105 -10.06 -38.81 -7.29
CA PHE A 105 -10.98 -37.67 -7.17
C PHE A 105 -10.21 -36.39 -7.47
N PRO A 106 -10.58 -35.62 -8.50
CA PRO A 106 -10.01 -34.31 -8.72
C PRO A 106 -10.59 -33.34 -7.68
N HIS A 107 -9.79 -32.94 -6.72
CA HIS A 107 -10.13 -31.86 -5.80
C HIS A 107 -9.08 -30.75 -5.90
N THR A 108 -9.55 -29.56 -6.20
CA THR A 108 -8.74 -28.34 -6.11
C THR A 108 -8.88 -27.81 -4.70
N PHE A 109 -7.79 -27.83 -3.92
CA PHE A 109 -7.76 -27.19 -2.62
C PHE A 109 -7.18 -25.79 -2.76
N SER A 110 -7.97 -24.78 -2.43
CA SER A 110 -7.47 -23.44 -2.24
C SER A 110 -7.16 -23.22 -0.77
N ILE A 111 -5.89 -23.16 -0.40
CA ILE A 111 -5.53 -22.79 0.97
C ILE A 111 -5.71 -21.28 1.09
N PRO A 112 -6.46 -20.79 2.10
CA PRO A 112 -6.59 -19.35 2.32
C PRO A 112 -5.21 -18.74 2.53
N LYS A 113 -5.02 -17.50 2.05
CA LYS A 113 -3.81 -16.71 2.26
C LYS A 113 -3.49 -16.64 3.75
N THR A 114 -2.53 -17.43 4.19
CA THR A 114 -2.01 -17.29 5.53
C THR A 114 -0.91 -16.25 5.49
N LEU A 115 -1.15 -15.10 6.13
CA LEU A 115 -0.22 -13.99 6.26
C LEU A 115 0.91 -14.28 7.27
N GLN A 116 1.20 -15.54 7.55
CA GLN A 116 2.28 -15.89 8.45
C GLN A 116 3.60 -15.98 7.69
N PRO A 117 4.70 -15.47 8.28
CA PRO A 117 6.03 -15.72 7.76
C PRO A 117 6.23 -17.21 7.56
N LEU A 118 6.79 -17.62 6.42
CA LEU A 118 7.25 -18.98 6.24
C LEU A 118 8.41 -19.21 7.21
N ASP A 119 8.12 -19.86 8.30
CA ASP A 119 9.16 -20.40 9.18
C ASP A 119 9.71 -21.71 8.57
N LYS A 120 10.93 -22.06 8.96
CA LYS A 120 11.68 -23.22 8.43
C LYS A 120 10.89 -24.53 8.47
N ASP A 121 9.96 -24.65 9.44
CA ASP A 121 9.16 -25.84 9.69
C ASP A 121 7.65 -25.57 9.58
N ALA A 122 7.26 -24.59 8.74
CA ALA A 122 5.85 -24.25 8.55
C ALA A 122 5.07 -25.44 7.97
N VAL A 123 4.03 -25.88 8.67
CA VAL A 123 3.09 -26.92 8.19
C VAL A 123 2.17 -26.28 7.17
N ILE A 124 2.35 -26.63 5.91
CA ILE A 124 1.60 -26.05 4.79
C ILE A 124 0.28 -26.79 4.56
N LEU A 125 0.28 -28.10 4.79
CA LEU A 125 -0.92 -28.93 4.58
C LEU A 125 -0.92 -30.12 5.52
N ILE A 126 -2.08 -30.39 6.14
CA ILE A 126 -2.33 -31.61 6.90
C ILE A 126 -3.45 -32.38 6.18
N TYR A 127 -3.21 -33.64 5.84
CA TYR A 127 -4.18 -34.49 5.19
C TYR A 127 -4.36 -35.81 5.94
N PRO A 128 -5.54 -36.47 5.81
CA PRO A 128 -5.80 -37.74 6.49
C PRO A 128 -4.84 -38.88 6.05
N ALA A 129 -4.52 -39.73 6.97
CA ALA A 129 -3.71 -40.94 6.67
C ALA A 129 -4.40 -41.81 5.60
N GLY A 130 -3.64 -42.27 4.62
CA GLY A 130 -4.13 -43.12 3.52
C GLY A 130 -4.39 -42.38 2.19
N LEU A 131 -4.26 -41.04 2.18
CA LEU A 131 -4.24 -40.28 0.93
C LEU A 131 -2.81 -40.17 0.41
N GLN A 132 -2.63 -40.27 -0.91
CA GLN A 132 -1.34 -40.02 -1.57
C GLN A 132 -1.54 -38.88 -2.57
N PHE A 133 -0.61 -37.93 -2.58
CA PHE A 133 -0.56 -36.85 -3.57
C PHE A 133 0.37 -37.26 -4.71
N ASP A 134 -0.06 -36.98 -5.92
CA ASP A 134 0.88 -36.95 -7.03
C ASP A 134 1.66 -35.63 -6.96
N SER A 135 2.95 -35.73 -6.62
CA SER A 135 3.82 -34.56 -6.43
C SER A 135 4.11 -33.77 -7.71
N SER A 136 3.67 -34.25 -8.87
CA SER A 136 3.90 -33.59 -10.16
C SER A 136 3.01 -32.37 -10.40
N GLU A 137 1.98 -32.11 -9.57
CA GLU A 137 1.01 -31.04 -9.77
C GLU A 137 0.95 -30.01 -8.64
N ILE A 138 1.97 -29.93 -7.79
CA ILE A 138 2.01 -28.93 -6.72
C ILE A 138 2.70 -27.66 -7.23
N GLU A 139 1.93 -26.61 -7.46
CA GLU A 139 2.46 -25.29 -7.79
C GLU A 139 2.62 -24.44 -6.53
N PHE A 140 3.83 -23.94 -6.31
CA PHE A 140 4.14 -22.99 -5.25
C PHE A 140 4.32 -21.60 -5.84
N THR A 141 3.51 -20.65 -5.42
CA THR A 141 3.72 -19.24 -5.72
C THR A 141 4.10 -18.52 -4.43
N VAL A 142 5.25 -17.86 -4.44
CA VAL A 142 5.73 -17.05 -3.31
C VAL A 142 5.53 -15.59 -3.65
N ASP A 143 4.71 -14.89 -2.87
CA ASP A 143 4.54 -13.45 -2.94
C ASP A 143 5.18 -12.77 -1.75
N MET A 144 5.63 -11.53 -1.95
CA MET A 144 6.06 -10.65 -0.86
C MET A 144 4.89 -9.78 -0.42
N ALA A 145 4.66 -9.70 0.89
CA ALA A 145 3.65 -8.83 1.49
C ALA A 145 4.27 -7.84 2.46
N PHE A 146 3.56 -6.73 2.70
CA PHE A 146 3.94 -5.78 3.74
C PHE A 146 3.65 -6.32 5.12
N HIS A 147 4.56 -6.05 6.06
CA HIS A 147 4.40 -6.38 7.47
C HIS A 147 4.59 -5.15 8.35
N ASN A 148 3.76 -5.00 9.38
CA ASN A 148 3.78 -3.88 10.33
C ASN A 148 3.58 -2.51 9.67
N VAL A 149 2.76 -2.41 8.63
CA VAL A 149 2.49 -1.17 7.88
C VAL A 149 1.00 -0.80 7.90
N GLY A 150 0.32 -1.00 9.01
CA GLY A 150 -1.05 -0.53 9.23
C GLY A 150 -2.04 -0.94 8.14
N PRO A 151 -2.69 0.00 7.42
CA PRO A 151 -3.79 -0.32 6.49
C PRO A 151 -3.42 -1.23 5.31
N ILE A 152 -2.12 -1.34 4.99
CA ILE A 152 -1.62 -2.23 3.91
C ILE A 152 -0.99 -3.51 4.43
N GLU A 153 -1.16 -3.80 5.73
CA GLU A 153 -0.71 -5.04 6.35
C GLU A 153 -1.17 -6.25 5.54
N GLY A 154 -0.23 -7.14 5.22
CA GLY A 154 -0.52 -8.37 4.50
C GLY A 154 -0.89 -8.22 3.03
N GLN A 155 -0.90 -7.02 2.47
CA GLN A 155 -1.16 -6.83 1.05
C GLN A 155 0.10 -7.12 0.22
N PRO A 156 -0.05 -7.69 -1.00
CA PRO A 156 1.08 -7.95 -1.89
C PRO A 156 1.83 -6.67 -2.25
N VAL A 157 3.15 -6.67 -2.10
CA VAL A 157 4.01 -5.49 -2.30
C VAL A 157 3.81 -4.87 -3.67
N LEU A 158 3.89 -5.67 -4.75
CA LEU A 158 3.76 -5.14 -6.11
C LEU A 158 2.40 -4.50 -6.37
N THR A 159 1.32 -5.11 -5.88
CA THR A 159 -0.04 -4.56 -6.01
C THR A 159 -0.15 -3.20 -5.35
N VAL A 160 0.34 -3.07 -4.11
CA VAL A 160 0.29 -1.80 -3.37
C VAL A 160 1.17 -0.73 -4.03
N LEU A 161 2.36 -1.09 -4.51
CA LEU A 161 3.23 -0.14 -5.22
C LEU A 161 2.56 0.39 -6.50
N HIS A 162 1.88 -0.45 -7.27
CA HIS A 162 1.09 -0.01 -8.42
C HIS A 162 -0.05 0.93 -8.03
N GLN A 163 -0.76 0.63 -6.92
CA GLN A 163 -1.80 1.51 -6.39
C GLN A 163 -1.24 2.88 -5.98
N PHE A 164 -0.08 2.94 -5.32
CA PHE A 164 0.58 4.19 -4.98
C PHE A 164 0.96 5.02 -6.21
N VAL A 165 1.49 4.38 -7.25
CA VAL A 165 1.82 5.06 -8.50
C VAL A 165 0.56 5.63 -9.16
N ALA A 166 -0.50 4.83 -9.26
CA ALA A 166 -1.77 5.25 -9.85
C ALA A 166 -2.40 6.39 -9.08
N MET A 167 -2.46 6.28 -7.74
CA MET A 167 -2.97 7.33 -6.86
C MET A 167 -2.17 8.63 -6.98
N THR A 168 -0.83 8.56 -6.93
CA THR A 168 0.01 9.75 -7.04
C THR A 168 -0.17 10.44 -8.40
N LYS A 169 -0.22 9.68 -9.50
CA LYS A 169 -0.51 10.21 -10.83
C LYS A 169 -1.88 10.89 -10.89
N SER A 170 -2.91 10.26 -10.29
CA SER A 170 -4.25 10.84 -10.23
C SER A 170 -4.28 12.16 -9.47
N ILE A 171 -3.61 12.23 -8.32
CA ILE A 171 -3.49 13.47 -7.54
C ILE A 171 -2.82 14.56 -8.38
N LEU A 172 -1.66 14.28 -8.98
CA LEU A 172 -0.95 15.25 -9.82
C LEU A 172 -1.83 15.72 -10.98
N GLY A 173 -2.58 14.82 -11.64
CA GLY A 173 -3.51 15.13 -12.71
C GLY A 173 -4.67 16.04 -12.27
N ILE A 174 -5.19 15.87 -11.04
CA ILE A 174 -6.22 16.77 -10.48
C ILE A 174 -5.67 18.19 -10.36
N PHE A 175 -4.48 18.36 -9.82
CA PHE A 175 -3.85 19.68 -9.69
C PHE A 175 -3.51 20.28 -11.05
N GLU A 176 -2.99 19.49 -11.99
CA GLU A 176 -2.71 19.93 -13.35
C GLU A 176 -3.97 20.49 -14.02
N ASN A 177 -5.06 19.74 -13.95
CA ASN A 177 -6.31 20.13 -14.61
C ASN A 177 -7.01 21.31 -13.92
N ARG A 178 -7.02 21.36 -12.59
CA ARG A 178 -7.75 22.40 -11.84
C ARG A 178 -6.94 23.67 -11.59
N MET A 179 -5.61 23.60 -11.59
CA MET A 179 -4.74 24.71 -11.17
C MET A 179 -3.79 25.20 -12.26
N LEU A 180 -3.34 24.31 -13.17
CA LEU A 180 -2.28 24.64 -14.11
C LEU A 180 -2.78 24.94 -15.52
N LYS A 181 -3.97 24.46 -15.91
CA LYS A 181 -4.59 24.71 -17.23
C LYS A 181 -5.52 25.93 -17.27
N GLN A 182 -5.75 26.58 -16.15
CA GLN A 182 -6.61 27.77 -16.05
C GLN A 182 -5.83 29.11 -16.11
N SER A 183 -4.57 29.05 -16.54
CA SER A 183 -3.68 30.24 -16.69
C SER A 183 -3.52 30.61 -18.14
#